data_83520dfe4c8c2f556ebf6d756461325f
#
_entry.id   83520dfe4c8c2f556ebf6d756461325f
#
_cell.length_a   1.000
_cell.length_b   1.000
_cell.length_c   1.000
_cell.angle_alpha   90.00
_cell.angle_beta   90.00
_cell.angle_gamma   90.00
#
_symmetry.space_group_name_H-M   'P 1'
#
loop_
_entity.id
_entity.type
_entity.pdbx_description
1 polymer ?
#
loop_
_entity_poly.entity_id
_entity_poly.type
_entity_poly.pdbx_seq_one_letter_code
_entity_poly.pdbx_strand_id
1 'polypeptide(L)'
;MKRTVGFCILILSVFLIFSCATNNALMKDVYAGYFSIAEEYFKMEKFAKAAEFYEKCLSDNDELTLRNVKYKLAQTYLKLSKWSDASKIYEELLQIDFENTNLKTLLAYSYMKQELFDEAEKIYLSMIESQSLNQSSYKNLILLYGIKNDFEKAETELASYKEKFPLDETIITIETEISNLKKKFEEEQKKAQEEVEKSEDNSEENSESTKNNE
;
A
#
# COMPACT_ATOMS: atom_id res chain seq x y z
N MET A 1 48.44 -45.35 10.62
CA MET A 1 46.99 -45.32 10.44
C MET A 1 46.30 -44.06 10.99
N LYS A 2 46.59 -43.55 12.19
CA LYS A 2 45.91 -42.33 12.73
C LYS A 2 46.18 -41.04 11.94
N ARG A 3 47.35 -40.85 11.32
CA ARG A 3 47.70 -39.65 10.51
C ARG A 3 47.01 -39.61 9.15
N THR A 4 46.75 -40.75 8.53
CA THR A 4 46.06 -40.83 7.22
C THR A 4 44.55 -40.57 7.35
N VAL A 5 43.95 -41.01 8.46
CA VAL A 5 42.52 -40.75 8.73
C VAL A 5 42.26 -39.24 8.95
N GLY A 6 43.14 -38.55 9.69
CA GLY A 6 43.03 -37.11 9.90
C GLY A 6 43.14 -36.28 8.60
N PHE A 7 44.02 -36.70 7.69
CA PHE A 7 44.21 -36.03 6.40
C PHE A 7 43.01 -36.24 5.47
N CYS A 8 42.41 -37.43 5.45
CA CYS A 8 41.17 -37.68 4.68
C CYS A 8 39.98 -36.90 5.21
N ILE A 9 39.84 -36.73 6.53
CA ILE A 9 38.75 -35.94 7.12
C ILE A 9 38.92 -34.46 6.75
N LEU A 10 40.16 -33.95 6.74
CA LEU A 10 40.45 -32.57 6.39
C LEU A 10 40.15 -32.26 4.89
N ILE A 11 40.45 -33.20 4.00
CA ILE A 11 40.15 -33.11 2.57
C ILE A 11 38.60 -33.14 2.37
N LEU A 12 37.90 -34.05 3.06
CA LEU A 12 36.45 -34.13 2.96
C LEU A 12 35.77 -32.84 3.46
N SER A 13 36.26 -32.23 4.56
CA SER A 13 35.73 -30.97 5.07
C SER A 13 35.95 -29.80 4.10
N VAL A 14 37.11 -29.75 3.45
CA VAL A 14 37.40 -28.72 2.41
C VAL A 14 36.49 -28.91 1.20
N PHE A 15 36.24 -30.14 0.73
CA PHE A 15 35.31 -30.42 -0.36
C PHE A 15 33.88 -30.04 -0.03
N LEU A 16 33.41 -30.25 1.20
CA LEU A 16 32.09 -29.85 1.62
C LEU A 16 31.92 -28.32 1.66
N ILE A 17 32.95 -27.59 2.12
CA ILE A 17 32.93 -26.12 2.14
C ILE A 17 32.92 -25.52 0.71
N PHE A 18 33.76 -26.09 -0.19
CA PHE A 18 33.79 -25.65 -1.60
C PHE A 18 32.47 -25.96 -2.34
N SER A 19 31.88 -27.13 -2.09
CA SER A 19 30.57 -27.47 -2.68
C SER A 19 29.46 -26.55 -2.21
N CYS A 20 29.45 -26.14 -0.95
CA CYS A 20 28.45 -25.21 -0.42
C CYS A 20 28.62 -23.79 -0.99
N ALA A 21 29.88 -23.33 -1.11
CA ALA A 21 30.19 -22.00 -1.66
C ALA A 21 29.82 -21.87 -3.14
N THR A 22 30.09 -22.89 -3.97
CA THR A 22 29.72 -22.89 -5.38
C THR A 22 28.21 -22.96 -5.59
N ASN A 23 27.49 -23.69 -4.75
CA ASN A 23 26.04 -23.77 -4.83
C ASN A 23 25.38 -22.43 -4.48
N ASN A 24 25.87 -21.73 -3.46
CA ASN A 24 25.38 -20.40 -3.09
C ASN A 24 25.62 -19.36 -4.20
N ALA A 25 26.77 -19.38 -4.86
CA ALA A 25 27.07 -18.47 -5.98
C ALA A 25 26.12 -18.72 -7.16
N LEU A 26 25.91 -19.98 -7.54
CA LEU A 26 24.99 -20.34 -8.61
C LEU A 26 23.55 -19.93 -8.31
N MET A 27 23.09 -20.13 -7.08
CA MET A 27 21.73 -19.71 -6.67
C MET A 27 21.57 -18.20 -6.72
N LYS A 28 22.58 -17.44 -6.32
CA LYS A 28 22.57 -15.96 -6.42
C LYS A 28 22.38 -15.48 -7.86
N ASP A 29 23.07 -16.10 -8.81
CA ASP A 29 22.91 -15.78 -10.23
C ASP A 29 21.50 -16.11 -10.75
N VAL A 30 20.90 -17.19 -10.29
CA VAL A 30 19.50 -17.58 -10.61
C VAL A 30 18.52 -16.54 -10.07
N TYR A 31 18.68 -16.09 -8.83
CA TYR A 31 17.78 -15.06 -8.25
C TYR A 31 17.95 -13.71 -8.95
N ALA A 32 19.17 -13.31 -9.30
CA ALA A 32 19.43 -12.13 -10.11
C ALA A 32 18.74 -12.22 -11.49
N GLY A 33 18.74 -13.41 -12.10
CA GLY A 33 18.01 -13.69 -13.32
C GLY A 33 16.49 -13.52 -13.16
N TYR A 34 15.90 -14.08 -12.11
CA TYR A 34 14.46 -13.92 -11.81
C TYR A 34 14.11 -12.46 -11.56
N PHE A 35 14.92 -11.74 -10.81
CA PHE A 35 14.71 -10.31 -10.55
C PHE A 35 14.72 -9.50 -11.85
N SER A 36 15.67 -9.76 -12.73
CA SER A 36 15.74 -9.09 -14.03
C SER A 36 14.49 -9.35 -14.89
N ILE A 37 14.03 -10.60 -14.92
CA ILE A 37 12.80 -10.99 -15.64
C ILE A 37 11.59 -10.28 -15.02
N ALA A 38 11.51 -10.22 -13.69
CA ALA A 38 10.43 -9.52 -12.99
C ALA A 38 10.37 -8.03 -13.35
N GLU A 39 11.52 -7.34 -13.35
CA GLU A 39 11.63 -5.94 -13.74
C GLU A 39 11.16 -5.69 -15.19
N GLU A 40 11.50 -6.59 -16.12
CA GLU A 40 11.02 -6.47 -17.50
C GLU A 40 9.50 -6.68 -17.60
N TYR A 41 8.94 -7.66 -16.90
CA TYR A 41 7.48 -7.82 -16.84
C TYR A 41 6.79 -6.63 -16.18
N PHE A 42 7.39 -6.05 -15.14
CA PHE A 42 6.86 -4.84 -14.49
C PHE A 42 6.82 -3.65 -15.44
N LYS A 43 7.92 -3.40 -16.22
CA LYS A 43 7.97 -2.36 -17.25
C LYS A 43 6.93 -2.57 -18.36
N MET A 44 6.65 -3.84 -18.69
CA MET A 44 5.62 -4.20 -19.67
C MET A 44 4.19 -4.16 -19.08
N GLU A 45 4.02 -3.68 -17.85
CA GLU A 45 2.76 -3.66 -17.09
C GLU A 45 2.10 -5.04 -16.92
N LYS A 46 2.86 -6.11 -17.10
CA LYS A 46 2.42 -7.49 -16.85
C LYS A 46 2.61 -7.85 -15.37
N PHE A 47 1.93 -7.12 -14.50
CA PHE A 47 2.15 -7.17 -13.05
C PHE A 47 1.97 -8.55 -12.42
N ALA A 48 1.02 -9.36 -12.89
CA ALA A 48 0.85 -10.73 -12.39
C ALA A 48 2.08 -11.61 -12.66
N LYS A 49 2.70 -11.45 -13.84
CA LYS A 49 3.96 -12.14 -14.18
C LYS A 49 5.13 -11.59 -13.38
N ALA A 50 5.21 -10.28 -13.22
CA ALA A 50 6.24 -9.65 -12.41
C ALA A 50 6.21 -10.17 -10.97
N ALA A 51 5.01 -10.23 -10.34
CA ALA A 51 4.84 -10.77 -8.99
C ALA A 51 5.35 -12.22 -8.88
N GLU A 52 4.97 -13.10 -9.82
CA GLU A 52 5.43 -14.50 -9.85
C GLU A 52 6.96 -14.61 -9.81
N PHE A 53 7.66 -13.76 -10.56
CA PHE A 53 9.12 -13.80 -10.61
C PHE A 53 9.77 -13.13 -9.40
N TYR A 54 9.19 -12.05 -8.83
CA TYR A 54 9.65 -11.49 -7.56
C TYR A 54 9.46 -12.49 -6.40
N GLU A 55 8.35 -13.23 -6.36
CA GLU A 55 8.11 -14.26 -5.35
C GLU A 55 9.19 -15.37 -5.39
N LYS A 56 9.65 -15.76 -6.60
CA LYS A 56 10.78 -16.70 -6.75
C LYS A 56 12.09 -16.17 -6.18
N CYS A 57 12.28 -14.84 -6.10
CA CYS A 57 13.46 -14.23 -5.50
C CYS A 57 13.42 -14.22 -3.97
N LEU A 58 12.26 -14.47 -3.31
CA LEU A 58 12.15 -14.43 -1.84
C LEU A 58 12.95 -15.53 -1.12
N SER A 59 13.45 -16.52 -1.85
CA SER A 59 14.33 -17.57 -1.31
C SER A 59 15.81 -17.17 -1.29
N ASP A 60 16.18 -15.97 -1.72
CA ASP A 60 17.54 -15.44 -1.59
C ASP A 60 17.87 -15.25 -0.10
N ASN A 61 19.13 -15.54 0.25
CA ASN A 61 19.63 -15.41 1.62
C ASN A 61 20.31 -14.05 1.87
N ASP A 62 20.48 -13.22 0.85
CA ASP A 62 21.06 -11.89 0.99
C ASP A 62 19.99 -10.89 1.47
N GLU A 63 20.14 -10.41 2.70
CA GLU A 63 19.16 -9.53 3.34
C GLU A 63 18.88 -8.25 2.56
N LEU A 64 19.91 -7.63 1.97
CA LEU A 64 19.75 -6.40 1.20
C LEU A 64 18.99 -6.65 -0.11
N THR A 65 19.33 -7.72 -0.81
CA THR A 65 18.62 -8.16 -2.01
C THR A 65 17.16 -8.47 -1.67
N LEU A 66 16.94 -9.20 -0.57
CA LEU A 66 15.60 -9.57 -0.13
C LEU A 66 14.72 -8.35 0.21
N ARG A 67 15.29 -7.31 0.85
CA ARG A 67 14.56 -6.05 1.11
C ARG A 67 14.13 -5.36 -0.19
N ASN A 68 15.03 -5.29 -1.17
CA ASN A 68 14.71 -4.71 -2.48
C ASN A 68 13.64 -5.51 -3.22
N VAL A 69 13.74 -6.85 -3.23
CA VAL A 69 12.73 -7.75 -3.82
C VAL A 69 11.37 -7.54 -3.15
N LYS A 70 11.31 -7.54 -1.82
CA LYS A 70 10.08 -7.28 -1.05
C LYS A 70 9.46 -5.94 -1.42
N TYR A 71 10.25 -4.88 -1.48
CA TYR A 71 9.77 -3.56 -1.87
C TYR A 71 9.14 -3.57 -3.27
N LYS A 72 9.82 -4.17 -4.25
CA LYS A 72 9.32 -4.29 -5.64
C LYS A 72 8.08 -5.16 -5.74
N LEU A 73 8.03 -6.25 -5.00
CA LEU A 73 6.85 -7.12 -4.92
C LEU A 73 5.65 -6.37 -4.33
N ALA A 74 5.84 -5.63 -3.24
CA ALA A 74 4.77 -4.83 -2.64
C ALA A 74 4.25 -3.77 -3.61
N GLN A 75 5.13 -3.06 -4.33
CA GLN A 75 4.72 -2.14 -5.40
C GLN A 75 3.92 -2.85 -6.50
N THR A 76 4.32 -4.07 -6.86
CA THR A 76 3.62 -4.88 -7.86
C THR A 76 2.23 -5.29 -7.36
N TYR A 77 2.10 -5.63 -6.07
CA TYR A 77 0.82 -5.92 -5.45
C TYR A 77 -0.10 -4.69 -5.42
N LEU A 78 0.42 -3.48 -5.21
CA LEU A 78 -0.39 -2.26 -5.36
C LEU A 78 -0.97 -2.13 -6.78
N LYS A 79 -0.17 -2.42 -7.81
CA LYS A 79 -0.63 -2.41 -9.21
C LYS A 79 -1.69 -3.48 -9.51
N LEU A 80 -1.69 -4.58 -8.77
CA LEU A 80 -2.66 -5.67 -8.85
C LEU A 80 -3.88 -5.48 -7.93
N SER A 81 -3.99 -4.35 -7.23
CA SER A 81 -5.01 -4.11 -6.21
C SER A 81 -5.01 -5.13 -5.06
N LYS A 82 -3.88 -5.80 -4.82
CA LYS A 82 -3.65 -6.69 -3.69
C LYS A 82 -3.18 -5.89 -2.47
N TRP A 83 -4.07 -5.02 -1.98
CA TRP A 83 -3.74 -4.01 -0.98
C TRP A 83 -3.25 -4.60 0.34
N SER A 84 -3.90 -5.69 0.80
CA SER A 84 -3.55 -6.39 2.04
C SER A 84 -2.19 -7.10 1.96
N ASP A 85 -1.83 -7.66 0.80
CA ASP A 85 -0.52 -8.29 0.63
C ASP A 85 0.59 -7.24 0.57
N ALA A 86 0.31 -6.10 -0.07
CA ALA A 86 1.25 -4.97 -0.10
C ALA A 86 1.49 -4.38 1.30
N SER A 87 0.42 -4.13 2.09
CA SER A 87 0.55 -3.55 3.43
C SER A 87 1.40 -4.42 4.36
N LYS A 88 1.20 -5.75 4.36
CA LYS A 88 2.01 -6.67 5.17
C LYS A 88 3.50 -6.57 4.86
N ILE A 89 3.86 -6.48 3.58
CA ILE A 89 5.28 -6.35 3.19
C ILE A 89 5.83 -4.98 3.61
N TYR A 90 5.07 -3.90 3.48
CA TYR A 90 5.52 -2.59 3.94
C TYR A 90 5.68 -2.52 5.46
N GLU A 91 4.79 -3.17 6.22
CA GLU A 91 4.94 -3.33 7.68
C GLU A 91 6.23 -4.06 8.04
N GLU A 92 6.54 -5.19 7.37
CA GLU A 92 7.81 -5.91 7.57
C GLU A 92 9.04 -5.05 7.25
N LEU A 93 9.00 -4.29 6.16
CA LEU A 93 10.10 -3.41 5.79
C LEU A 93 10.29 -2.26 6.78
N LEU A 94 9.19 -1.72 7.33
CA LEU A 94 9.22 -0.68 8.36
C LEU A 94 9.73 -1.17 9.72
N GLN A 95 9.69 -2.47 10.03
CA GLN A 95 10.35 -3.02 11.22
C GLN A 95 11.87 -2.88 11.13
N ILE A 96 12.44 -2.83 9.92
CA ILE A 96 13.87 -2.69 9.67
C ILE A 96 14.26 -1.22 9.54
N ASP A 97 13.44 -0.44 8.82
CA ASP A 97 13.67 0.99 8.53
C ASP A 97 12.42 1.81 8.91
N PHE A 98 12.23 1.98 10.22
CA PHE A 98 11.02 2.57 10.81
C PHE A 98 10.85 4.06 10.50
N GLU A 99 11.91 4.77 10.09
CA GLU A 99 11.84 6.18 9.72
C GLU A 99 11.60 6.41 8.21
N ASN A 100 11.54 5.37 7.42
CA ASN A 100 11.38 5.49 5.97
C ASN A 100 10.03 6.08 5.56
N THR A 101 10.06 7.36 5.26
CA THR A 101 8.87 8.15 4.89
C THR A 101 8.14 7.59 3.67
N ASN A 102 8.91 7.05 2.69
CA ASN A 102 8.32 6.47 1.50
C ASN A 102 7.54 5.17 1.82
N LEU A 103 8.12 4.29 2.66
CA LEU A 103 7.43 3.08 3.12
C LEU A 103 6.18 3.43 3.94
N LYS A 104 6.27 4.42 4.84
CA LYS A 104 5.11 4.92 5.60
C LYS A 104 3.99 5.40 4.66
N THR A 105 4.34 6.18 3.64
CA THR A 105 3.37 6.67 2.64
C THR A 105 2.70 5.55 1.86
N LEU A 106 3.47 4.55 1.41
CA LEU A 106 2.95 3.41 0.66
C LEU A 106 2.07 2.50 1.54
N LEU A 107 2.44 2.33 2.81
CA LEU A 107 1.62 1.61 3.78
C LEU A 107 0.29 2.33 4.03
N ALA A 108 0.33 3.63 4.32
CA ALA A 108 -0.88 4.43 4.52
C ALA A 108 -1.80 4.41 3.28
N TYR A 109 -1.23 4.51 2.07
CA TYR A 109 -1.97 4.34 0.83
C TYR A 109 -2.62 2.95 0.72
N SER A 110 -1.89 1.90 1.10
CA SER A 110 -2.42 0.53 1.10
C SER A 110 -3.60 0.39 2.07
N TYR A 111 -3.52 1.00 3.25
CA TYR A 111 -4.60 1.03 4.22
C TYR A 111 -5.82 1.83 3.73
N MET A 112 -5.60 2.99 3.11
CA MET A 112 -6.70 3.75 2.49
C MET A 112 -7.47 2.92 1.47
N LYS A 113 -6.77 2.13 0.65
CA LYS A 113 -7.38 1.25 -0.35
C LYS A 113 -8.13 0.04 0.24
N GLN A 114 -7.84 -0.30 1.49
CA GLN A 114 -8.56 -1.32 2.28
C GLN A 114 -9.68 -0.70 3.14
N GLU A 115 -9.91 0.61 3.03
CA GLU A 115 -10.83 1.38 3.88
C GLU A 115 -10.44 1.37 5.38
N LEU A 116 -9.19 1.01 5.67
CA LEU A 116 -8.59 1.10 7.01
C LEU A 116 -8.12 2.54 7.26
N PHE A 117 -9.08 3.45 7.27
CA PHE A 117 -8.81 4.89 7.28
C PHE A 117 -8.14 5.36 8.57
N ASP A 118 -8.47 4.78 9.70
CA ASP A 118 -7.90 5.18 11.00
C ASP A 118 -6.42 4.79 11.11
N GLU A 119 -6.03 3.68 10.51
CA GLU A 119 -4.63 3.25 10.40
C GLU A 119 -3.83 4.19 9.48
N ALA A 120 -4.41 4.57 8.35
CA ALA A 120 -3.78 5.53 7.44
C ALA A 120 -3.63 6.92 8.10
N GLU A 121 -4.66 7.40 8.80
CA GLU A 121 -4.66 8.68 9.53
C GLU A 121 -3.54 8.72 10.56
N LYS A 122 -3.38 7.68 11.38
CA LYS A 122 -2.29 7.58 12.39
C LYS A 122 -0.92 7.71 11.76
N ILE A 123 -0.70 7.09 10.59
CA ILE A 123 0.59 7.18 9.90
C ILE A 123 0.83 8.61 9.43
N TYR A 124 -0.13 9.25 8.75
CA TYR A 124 0.06 10.62 8.26
C TYR A 124 0.26 11.62 9.39
N LEU A 125 -0.50 11.51 10.50
CA LEU A 125 -0.33 12.35 11.68
C LEU A 125 1.08 12.16 12.29
N SER A 126 1.54 10.92 12.44
CA SER A 126 2.89 10.66 12.96
C SER A 126 4.00 11.23 12.06
N MET A 127 3.80 11.21 10.74
CA MET A 127 4.73 11.80 9.77
C MET A 127 4.75 13.33 9.84
N ILE A 128 3.61 13.97 10.07
CA ILE A 128 3.48 15.42 10.25
C ILE A 128 4.12 15.84 11.58
N GLU A 129 3.92 15.08 12.64
CA GLU A 129 4.49 15.34 13.96
C GLU A 129 6.02 15.23 13.95
N SER A 130 6.56 14.19 13.30
CA SER A 130 8.01 13.98 13.20
C SER A 130 8.69 14.93 12.20
N GLN A 131 8.00 15.34 11.15
CA GLN A 131 8.48 16.19 10.07
C GLN A 131 7.43 17.23 9.68
N SER A 132 7.31 18.30 10.46
CA SER A 132 6.26 19.33 10.30
C SER A 132 6.20 20.02 8.92
N LEU A 133 7.22 19.85 8.08
CA LEU A 133 7.28 20.38 6.71
C LEU A 133 7.09 19.30 5.64
N ASN A 134 6.56 18.14 5.99
CA ASN A 134 6.25 17.08 5.03
C ASN A 134 4.94 17.37 4.28
N GLN A 135 5.04 18.14 3.20
CA GLN A 135 3.89 18.53 2.37
C GLN A 135 3.04 17.33 1.93
N SER A 136 3.68 16.22 1.53
CA SER A 136 2.96 15.05 1.04
C SER A 136 2.05 14.44 2.11
N SER A 137 2.49 14.43 3.37
CA SER A 137 1.68 13.90 4.48
C SER A 137 0.45 14.76 4.74
N TYR A 138 0.60 16.10 4.72
CA TYR A 138 -0.56 17.00 4.83
C TYR A 138 -1.55 16.79 3.69
N LYS A 139 -1.09 16.78 2.44
CA LYS A 139 -1.94 16.57 1.27
C LYS A 139 -2.72 15.26 1.36
N ASN A 140 -2.01 14.18 1.71
CA ASN A 140 -2.63 12.87 1.84
C ASN A 140 -3.63 12.80 2.99
N LEU A 141 -3.37 13.49 4.11
CA LEU A 141 -4.31 13.56 5.24
C LEU A 141 -5.57 14.34 4.87
N ILE A 142 -5.44 15.48 4.17
CA ILE A 142 -6.57 16.25 3.68
C ILE A 142 -7.44 15.40 2.76
N LEU A 143 -6.84 14.72 1.79
CA LEU A 143 -7.56 13.82 0.86
C LEU A 143 -8.19 12.63 1.59
N LEU A 144 -7.53 12.08 2.59
CA LEU A 144 -8.09 11.02 3.43
C LEU A 144 -9.38 11.48 4.13
N TYR A 145 -9.39 12.67 4.74
CA TYR A 145 -10.60 13.21 5.35
C TYR A 145 -11.72 13.45 4.32
N GLY A 146 -11.38 13.94 3.12
CA GLY A 146 -12.34 14.06 2.03
C GLY A 146 -12.96 12.72 1.62
N ILE A 147 -12.17 11.65 1.53
CA ILE A 147 -12.63 10.30 1.20
C ILE A 147 -13.49 9.71 2.33
N LYS A 148 -13.17 10.02 3.60
CA LYS A 148 -13.99 9.66 4.77
C LYS A 148 -15.30 10.46 4.85
N ASN A 149 -15.53 11.43 3.97
CA ASN A 149 -16.60 12.41 4.03
C ASN A 149 -16.57 13.30 5.28
N ASP A 150 -15.41 13.41 5.94
CA ASP A 150 -15.15 14.32 7.06
C ASP A 150 -14.65 15.67 6.49
N PHE A 151 -15.56 16.38 5.80
CA PHE A 151 -15.21 17.61 5.09
C PHE A 151 -14.82 18.75 6.03
N GLU A 152 -15.30 18.75 7.28
CA GLU A 152 -14.90 19.72 8.30
C GLU A 152 -13.41 19.61 8.62
N LYS A 153 -12.94 18.39 8.87
CA LYS A 153 -11.51 18.16 9.09
C LYS A 153 -10.69 18.40 7.82
N ALA A 154 -11.17 18.00 6.66
CA ALA A 154 -10.49 18.24 5.40
C ALA A 154 -10.27 19.75 5.14
N GLU A 155 -11.29 20.57 5.35
CA GLU A 155 -11.23 22.03 5.20
C GLU A 155 -10.33 22.69 6.27
N THR A 156 -10.35 22.18 7.51
CA THR A 156 -9.49 22.66 8.61
C THR A 156 -8.01 22.37 8.31
N GLU A 157 -7.68 21.16 7.93
CA GLU A 157 -6.30 20.80 7.57
C GLU A 157 -5.83 21.51 6.30
N LEU A 158 -6.71 21.72 5.33
CA LEU A 158 -6.41 22.50 4.13
C LEU A 158 -6.09 23.97 4.47
N ALA A 159 -6.82 24.57 5.39
CA ALA A 159 -6.53 25.93 5.85
C ALA A 159 -5.14 25.99 6.55
N SER A 160 -4.83 25.04 7.43
CA SER A 160 -3.53 24.91 8.06
C SER A 160 -2.41 24.68 7.03
N TYR A 161 -2.67 23.86 6.01
CA TYR A 161 -1.73 23.61 4.93
C TYR A 161 -1.40 24.89 4.13
N LYS A 162 -2.42 25.67 3.76
CA LYS A 162 -2.23 26.96 3.05
C LYS A 162 -1.40 27.95 3.85
N GLU A 163 -1.60 28.02 5.15
CA GLU A 163 -0.82 28.88 6.03
C GLU A 163 0.66 28.46 6.05
N LYS A 164 0.95 27.16 6.12
CA LYS A 164 2.31 26.63 6.18
C LYS A 164 3.02 26.65 4.83
N PHE A 165 2.29 26.47 3.74
CA PHE A 165 2.84 26.31 2.39
C PHE A 165 2.14 27.23 1.36
N PRO A 166 2.14 28.55 1.56
CA PRO A 166 1.34 29.48 0.76
C PRO A 166 1.70 29.55 -0.73
N LEU A 167 2.89 29.05 -1.10
CA LEU A 167 3.38 29.06 -2.48
C LEU A 167 3.25 27.70 -3.17
N ASP A 168 2.58 26.73 -2.55
CA ASP A 168 2.38 25.43 -3.20
C ASP A 168 1.30 25.51 -4.28
N GLU A 169 1.70 25.35 -5.52
CA GLU A 169 0.83 25.39 -6.71
C GLU A 169 -0.26 24.31 -6.69
N THR A 170 -0.10 23.25 -5.90
CA THR A 170 -1.09 22.17 -5.82
C THR A 170 -2.30 22.50 -4.93
N ILE A 171 -2.29 23.60 -4.20
CA ILE A 171 -3.41 24.03 -3.32
C ILE A 171 -4.74 24.05 -4.09
N ILE A 172 -4.76 24.67 -5.25
CA ILE A 172 -5.97 24.76 -6.09
C ILE A 172 -6.48 23.37 -6.50
N THR A 173 -5.56 22.46 -6.80
CA THR A 173 -5.93 21.08 -7.15
C THR A 173 -6.57 20.36 -5.98
N ILE A 174 -6.01 20.51 -4.78
CA ILE A 174 -6.55 19.89 -3.56
C ILE A 174 -7.92 20.46 -3.23
N GLU A 175 -8.09 21.79 -3.29
CA GLU A 175 -9.39 22.45 -3.10
C GLU A 175 -10.45 21.91 -4.05
N THR A 176 -10.10 21.81 -5.32
CA THR A 176 -10.99 21.28 -6.36
C THR A 176 -11.38 19.84 -6.07
N GLU A 177 -10.43 19.01 -5.64
CA GLU A 177 -10.66 17.59 -5.34
C GLU A 177 -11.60 17.44 -4.12
N ILE A 178 -11.36 18.18 -3.04
CA ILE A 178 -12.25 18.18 -1.86
C ILE A 178 -13.66 18.69 -2.22
N SER A 179 -13.77 19.76 -3.01
CA SER A 179 -15.05 20.27 -3.46
C SER A 179 -15.83 19.25 -4.29
N ASN A 180 -15.14 18.52 -5.18
CA ASN A 180 -15.76 17.47 -6.00
C ASN A 180 -16.23 16.29 -5.15
N LEU A 181 -15.44 15.86 -4.15
CA LEU A 181 -15.82 14.80 -3.21
C LEU A 181 -17.06 15.20 -2.42
N LYS A 182 -17.11 16.44 -1.90
CA LYS A 182 -18.24 16.97 -1.13
C LYS A 182 -19.52 17.00 -1.99
N LYS A 183 -19.42 17.53 -3.20
CA LYS A 183 -20.55 17.57 -4.13
C LYS A 183 -21.08 16.17 -4.47
N LYS A 184 -20.19 15.24 -4.74
CA LYS A 184 -20.57 13.85 -5.01
C LYS A 184 -21.30 13.23 -3.82
N PHE A 185 -20.82 13.43 -2.61
CA PHE A 185 -21.45 12.96 -1.38
C PHE A 185 -22.86 13.55 -1.20
N GLU A 186 -23.02 14.87 -1.41
CA GLU A 186 -24.31 15.55 -1.33
C GLU A 186 -25.31 15.00 -2.37
N GLU A 187 -24.87 14.75 -3.60
CA GLU A 187 -25.69 14.14 -4.66
C GLU A 187 -26.12 12.70 -4.31
N GLU A 188 -25.21 11.91 -3.71
CA GLU A 188 -25.52 10.55 -3.25
C GLU A 188 -26.53 10.56 -2.09
N GLN A 189 -26.37 11.46 -1.13
CA GLN A 189 -27.32 11.64 -0.01
C GLN A 189 -28.71 12.03 -0.52
N LYS A 190 -28.79 12.95 -1.47
CA LYS A 190 -30.05 13.38 -2.06
C LYS A 190 -30.77 12.24 -2.80
N LYS A 191 -30.05 11.45 -3.57
CA LYS A 191 -30.62 10.27 -4.24
C LYS A 191 -31.13 9.24 -3.25
N ALA A 192 -30.39 8.98 -2.19
CA ALA A 192 -30.81 8.04 -1.14
C ALA A 192 -32.09 8.51 -0.45
N GLN A 193 -32.23 9.81 -0.19
CA GLN A 193 -33.46 10.40 0.37
C GLN A 193 -34.65 10.23 -0.58
N GLU A 194 -34.49 10.56 -1.87
CA GLU A 194 -35.54 10.39 -2.88
C GLU A 194 -35.99 8.93 -3.05
N GLU A 195 -35.09 7.97 -2.87
CA GLU A 195 -35.43 6.53 -2.92
C GLU A 195 -36.23 6.09 -1.68
N VAL A 196 -35.91 6.62 -0.49
CA VAL A 196 -36.66 6.36 0.73
C VAL A 196 -38.09 6.94 0.62
N GLU A 197 -38.25 8.20 0.22
CA GLU A 197 -39.53 8.83 0.03
C GLU A 197 -40.42 8.04 -0.95
N LYS A 198 -39.89 7.61 -2.09
CA LYS A 198 -40.64 6.79 -3.05
C LYS A 198 -41.04 5.41 -2.50
N SER A 199 -40.26 4.83 -1.61
CA SER A 199 -40.58 3.54 -0.97
C SER A 199 -41.70 3.69 0.06
N GLU A 200 -41.75 4.83 0.76
CA GLU A 200 -42.81 5.14 1.74
C GLU A 200 -44.14 5.41 1.04
N ASP A 201 -44.17 6.24 -0.02
CA ASP A 201 -45.37 6.52 -0.84
C ASP A 201 -45.98 5.21 -1.39
N ASN A 202 -45.17 4.30 -1.94
CA ASN A 202 -45.65 3.00 -2.45
C ASN A 202 -46.21 2.08 -1.35
N SER A 203 -45.73 2.22 -0.12
CA SER A 203 -46.22 1.42 1.01
C SER A 203 -47.58 1.93 1.54
N GLU A 204 -47.82 3.23 1.47
CA GLU A 204 -49.10 3.85 1.86
C GLU A 204 -50.20 3.57 0.81
N GLU A 205 -49.89 3.66 -0.48
CA GLU A 205 -50.83 3.36 -1.58
C GLU A 205 -51.31 1.89 -1.55
N ASN A 206 -50.40 0.94 -1.23
CA ASN A 206 -50.76 -0.45 -1.03
C ASN A 206 -51.62 -0.72 0.21
N SER A 207 -51.46 0.07 1.28
CA SER A 207 -52.22 -0.07 2.51
C SER A 207 -53.65 0.49 2.39
N GLU A 208 -53.87 1.50 1.55
CA GLU A 208 -55.22 2.05 1.26
C GLU A 208 -55.99 1.13 0.30
N SER A 209 -55.32 0.50 -0.69
CA SER A 209 -55.97 -0.40 -1.63
C SER A 209 -56.50 -1.70 -0.98
N THR A 210 -55.91 -2.15 0.12
CA THR A 210 -56.40 -3.31 0.91
C THR A 210 -57.57 -2.99 1.81
N LYS A 211 -57.77 -1.73 2.27
CA LYS A 211 -58.90 -1.30 3.11
C LYS A 211 -60.17 -1.06 2.34
N ASN A 212 -60.11 -0.86 1.04
CA ASN A 212 -61.27 -0.60 0.20
C ASN A 212 -61.90 -1.85 -0.44
N ASN A 213 -61.38 -3.05 -0.14
CA ASN A 213 -61.85 -4.34 -0.62
C ASN A 213 -62.49 -5.24 0.48
N GLU A 214 -62.75 -4.73 1.63
CA GLU A 214 -63.59 -5.33 2.68
C GLU A 214 -64.94 -4.60 2.80
#